data_33d18feb21a15ec6441aa9082815b913
#
_entry.id   33d18feb21a15ec6441aa9082815b913
#
_cell.length_a   1.000
_cell.length_b   1.000
_cell.length_c   1.000
_cell.angle_alpha   90.00
_cell.angle_beta   90.00
_cell.angle_gamma   90.00
#
_symmetry.space_group_name_H-M   'P 1'
#
loop_
_entity.id
_entity.type
_entity.pdbx_description
1 polymer ?
#
loop_
_entity_poly.entity_id
_entity_poly.type
_entity_poly.pdbx_seq_one_letter_code
_entity_poly.pdbx_strand_id
1 'polypeptide(L)'
;MNGNTTDFARVVTGFLTDYLPLQRGYSKNTILSYRDALKLFIVFLTEEKEIQLSRFTMSGFNRILVVEFLEWCRARGASVSTANQRLAALKSFASYAQIERIDYMAPLQDVQGIRSRKTEGKEISFLNIDQMTLLINRPDVNTRSGLRHRTALTLLYDSGCRVQELCDIRIGDVNTGSSPTVKLHGKGDKYRTVVISEGTGGLLKEYISRQRIGSLQNQPLIVNRTGRKMSRDGVQYMIDKYVREIRVENKAFPEHVHCHQFRNPNFNKIQTFAIQLRFYQNFEC
;
A
#
# COMPACT_ATOMS: atom_id res chain seq x y z
N MET A 1 34.17 -3.51 -23.31
CA MET A 1 34.40 -2.36 -22.41
C MET A 1 34.31 -2.86 -20.97
N ASN A 2 35.43 -3.29 -20.39
CA ASN A 2 35.49 -3.67 -18.98
C ASN A 2 35.65 -2.39 -18.15
N GLY A 3 34.54 -1.67 -17.94
CA GLY A 3 34.53 -0.59 -16.98
C GLY A 3 34.75 -1.17 -15.58
N ASN A 4 35.79 -0.73 -14.91
CA ASN A 4 36.17 -1.17 -13.58
C ASN A 4 35.02 -0.82 -12.59
N THR A 5 34.12 -1.78 -12.34
CA THR A 5 32.95 -1.59 -11.45
C THR A 5 33.50 -1.33 -10.04
N THR A 6 33.14 -0.19 -9.44
CA THR A 6 33.60 0.14 -8.07
C THR A 6 33.10 -0.88 -7.06
N ASP A 7 33.75 -0.96 -5.92
CA ASP A 7 33.32 -1.84 -4.83
C ASP A 7 31.94 -1.45 -4.29
N PHE A 8 31.60 -0.16 -4.25
CA PHE A 8 30.27 0.32 -3.91
C PHE A 8 29.21 -0.24 -4.88
N ALA A 9 29.45 -0.15 -6.19
CA ALA A 9 28.50 -0.64 -7.19
C ALA A 9 28.31 -2.17 -7.08
N ARG A 10 29.36 -2.93 -6.81
CA ARG A 10 29.26 -4.39 -6.56
C ARG A 10 28.43 -4.71 -5.33
N VAL A 11 28.69 -4.02 -4.21
CA VAL A 11 27.95 -4.24 -2.96
C VAL A 11 26.48 -3.85 -3.12
N VAL A 12 26.16 -2.73 -3.80
CA VAL A 12 24.76 -2.35 -4.12
C VAL A 12 24.07 -3.42 -4.97
N THR A 13 24.76 -3.94 -5.97
CA THR A 13 24.19 -5.00 -6.82
C THR A 13 23.90 -6.25 -6.01
N GLY A 14 24.86 -6.80 -5.28
CA GLY A 14 24.67 -7.99 -4.43
C GLY A 14 23.57 -7.79 -3.38
N PHE A 15 23.46 -6.59 -2.80
CA PHE A 15 22.39 -6.26 -1.87
C PHE A 15 21.01 -6.42 -2.52
N LEU A 16 20.81 -5.86 -3.74
CA LEU A 16 19.52 -5.82 -4.41
C LEU A 16 19.15 -7.13 -5.11
N THR A 17 20.16 -7.87 -5.66
CA THR A 17 19.90 -9.08 -6.47
C THR A 17 19.95 -10.38 -5.66
N ASP A 18 20.77 -10.42 -4.61
CA ASP A 18 21.03 -11.65 -3.86
C ASP A 18 20.54 -11.56 -2.42
N TYR A 19 21.04 -10.57 -1.67
CA TYR A 19 20.75 -10.47 -0.24
C TYR A 19 19.26 -10.26 0.06
N LEU A 20 18.65 -9.23 -0.53
CA LEU A 20 17.25 -8.92 -0.23
C LEU A 20 16.27 -10.01 -0.72
N PRO A 21 16.36 -10.51 -1.97
CA PRO A 21 15.43 -11.52 -2.45
C PRO A 21 15.74 -12.93 -1.94
N LEU A 22 16.99 -13.38 -1.95
CA LEU A 22 17.36 -14.76 -1.72
C LEU A 22 17.64 -15.05 -0.24
N GLN A 23 18.44 -14.20 0.42
CA GLN A 23 18.82 -14.45 1.80
C GLN A 23 17.80 -13.93 2.81
N ARG A 24 17.15 -12.77 2.53
CA ARG A 24 16.15 -12.17 3.41
C ARG A 24 14.72 -12.48 3.04
N GLY A 25 14.48 -13.00 1.84
CA GLY A 25 13.12 -13.32 1.36
C GLY A 25 12.18 -12.12 1.34
N TYR A 26 12.69 -10.91 1.10
CA TYR A 26 11.87 -9.71 1.13
C TYR A 26 10.89 -9.65 -0.05
N SER A 27 9.71 -9.10 0.21
CA SER A 27 8.71 -8.91 -0.83
C SER A 27 9.22 -7.99 -1.94
N LYS A 28 8.72 -8.18 -3.17
CA LYS A 28 9.03 -7.32 -4.31
C LYS A 28 8.87 -5.82 -3.99
N ASN A 29 7.82 -5.45 -3.26
CA ASN A 29 7.57 -4.05 -2.89
C ASN A 29 8.64 -3.51 -1.91
N THR A 30 9.12 -4.32 -0.98
CA THR A 30 10.20 -3.95 -0.07
C THR A 30 11.50 -3.74 -0.84
N ILE A 31 11.82 -4.66 -1.76
CA ILE A 31 13.02 -4.56 -2.62
C ILE A 31 12.95 -3.30 -3.48
N LEU A 32 11.81 -3.01 -4.10
CA LEU A 32 11.60 -1.79 -4.88
C LEU A 32 11.78 -0.53 -4.03
N SER A 33 11.26 -0.50 -2.81
CA SER A 33 11.42 0.64 -1.90
C SER A 33 12.89 0.88 -1.53
N TYR A 34 13.65 -0.20 -1.30
CA TYR A 34 15.09 -0.11 -0.98
C TYR A 34 15.91 0.31 -2.19
N ARG A 35 15.59 -0.25 -3.37
CA ARG A 35 16.18 0.16 -4.65
C ARG A 35 15.96 1.66 -4.91
N ASP A 36 14.74 2.15 -4.70
CA ASP A 36 14.41 3.55 -4.96
C ASP A 36 15.11 4.50 -3.98
N ALA A 37 15.32 4.08 -2.72
CA ALA A 37 16.14 4.83 -1.76
C ALA A 37 17.61 4.91 -2.20
N LEU A 38 18.21 3.77 -2.63
CA LEU A 38 19.58 3.73 -3.14
C LEU A 38 19.73 4.50 -4.45
N LYS A 39 18.76 4.38 -5.38
CA LYS A 39 18.76 5.16 -6.61
C LYS A 39 18.76 6.66 -6.32
N LEU A 40 17.95 7.10 -5.36
CA LEU A 40 17.89 8.50 -4.97
C LEU A 40 19.18 8.97 -4.28
N PHE A 41 19.82 8.08 -3.50
CA PHE A 41 21.12 8.35 -2.92
C PHE A 41 22.20 8.53 -4.01
N ILE A 42 22.16 7.72 -5.07
CA ILE A 42 23.06 7.87 -6.23
C ILE A 42 22.81 9.21 -6.95
N VAL A 43 21.55 9.61 -7.13
CA VAL A 43 21.20 10.94 -7.69
C VAL A 43 21.78 12.06 -6.84
N PHE A 44 21.66 11.97 -5.51
CA PHE A 44 22.28 12.93 -4.59
C PHE A 44 23.80 13.00 -4.75
N LEU A 45 24.49 11.86 -4.88
CA LEU A 45 25.93 11.84 -5.10
C LEU A 45 26.33 12.56 -6.39
N THR A 46 25.57 12.37 -7.46
CA THR A 46 25.93 12.92 -8.77
C THR A 46 25.48 14.38 -8.94
N GLU A 47 24.27 14.72 -8.53
CA GLU A 47 23.71 16.05 -8.79
C GLU A 47 24.06 17.09 -7.72
N GLU A 48 24.13 16.66 -6.45
CA GLU A 48 24.36 17.58 -5.33
C GLU A 48 25.83 17.61 -4.90
N LYS A 49 26.50 16.44 -4.93
CA LYS A 49 27.88 16.29 -4.51
C LYS A 49 28.89 16.28 -5.66
N GLU A 50 28.40 16.29 -6.91
CA GLU A 50 29.23 16.24 -8.13
C GLU A 50 30.21 15.06 -8.16
N ILE A 51 29.90 13.98 -7.43
CA ILE A 51 30.75 12.79 -7.31
C ILE A 51 30.56 11.90 -8.53
N GLN A 52 31.65 11.60 -9.22
CA GLN A 52 31.66 10.60 -10.30
C GLN A 52 31.48 9.18 -9.74
N LEU A 53 30.39 8.52 -10.08
CA LEU A 53 30.09 7.16 -9.58
C LEU A 53 31.17 6.11 -9.93
N SER A 54 31.87 6.31 -11.04
CA SER A 54 33.01 5.45 -11.44
C SER A 54 34.21 5.53 -10.48
N ARG A 55 34.20 6.49 -9.57
CA ARG A 55 35.24 6.69 -8.54
C ARG A 55 34.71 6.55 -7.11
N PHE A 56 33.38 6.46 -6.94
CA PHE A 56 32.79 6.33 -5.61
C PHE A 56 32.93 4.91 -5.07
N THR A 57 33.57 4.80 -3.92
CA THR A 57 33.88 3.52 -3.24
C THR A 57 33.15 3.42 -1.91
N MET A 58 33.19 2.25 -1.28
CA MET A 58 32.59 2.02 0.06
C MET A 58 33.18 2.91 1.15
N SER A 59 34.45 3.37 1.01
CA SER A 59 35.06 4.32 1.95
C SER A 59 34.33 5.68 1.99
N GLY A 60 33.71 6.08 0.89
CA GLY A 60 32.88 7.29 0.82
C GLY A 60 31.50 7.14 1.44
N PHE A 61 31.00 5.93 1.62
CA PHE A 61 29.68 5.68 2.21
C PHE A 61 29.77 5.74 3.74
N ASN A 62 29.57 6.89 4.33
CA ASN A 62 29.73 7.15 5.74
C ASN A 62 28.55 7.92 6.35
N ARG A 63 28.59 8.10 7.68
CA ARG A 63 27.55 8.78 8.45
C ARG A 63 27.26 10.21 7.95
N ILE A 64 28.29 10.98 7.65
CA ILE A 64 28.16 12.40 7.25
C ILE A 64 27.36 12.47 5.95
N LEU A 65 27.78 11.70 4.94
CA LEU A 65 27.14 11.69 3.64
C LEU A 65 25.69 11.22 3.69
N VAL A 66 25.39 10.22 4.55
CA VAL A 66 24.01 9.76 4.75
C VAL A 66 23.14 10.82 5.42
N VAL A 67 23.65 11.54 6.40
CA VAL A 67 22.91 12.65 7.05
C VAL A 67 22.64 13.77 6.05
N GLU A 68 23.62 14.19 5.27
CA GLU A 68 23.46 15.21 4.23
C GLU A 68 22.41 14.79 3.18
N PHE A 69 22.41 13.53 2.77
CA PHE A 69 21.38 12.98 1.89
C PHE A 69 19.97 13.10 2.49
N LEU A 70 19.80 12.80 3.76
CA LEU A 70 18.50 12.92 4.42
C LEU A 70 18.02 14.38 4.50
N GLU A 71 18.94 15.33 4.76
CA GLU A 71 18.61 16.77 4.72
C GLU A 71 18.26 17.22 3.31
N TRP A 72 19.04 16.81 2.30
CA TRP A 72 18.74 17.08 0.90
C TRP A 72 17.36 16.55 0.49
N CYS A 73 17.00 15.33 0.92
CA CYS A 73 15.66 14.80 0.69
C CYS A 73 14.58 15.68 1.32
N ARG A 74 14.80 16.19 2.53
CA ARG A 74 13.84 17.05 3.24
C ARG A 74 13.71 18.43 2.59
N ALA A 75 14.81 19.03 2.18
CA ALA A 75 14.82 20.29 1.45
C ALA A 75 14.00 20.21 0.15
N ARG A 76 13.91 19.00 -0.45
CA ARG A 76 13.07 18.69 -1.62
C ARG A 76 11.64 18.24 -1.28
N GLY A 77 11.16 18.49 -0.07
CA GLY A 77 9.79 18.25 0.36
C GLY A 77 9.48 16.85 0.87
N ALA A 78 10.49 16.00 1.09
CA ALA A 78 10.23 14.69 1.69
C ALA A 78 9.77 14.83 3.14
N SER A 79 8.69 14.14 3.52
CA SER A 79 8.23 14.09 4.91
C SER A 79 9.26 13.41 5.81
N VAL A 80 9.19 13.67 7.13
CA VAL A 80 10.04 12.99 8.13
C VAL A 80 9.89 11.46 8.02
N SER A 81 8.67 10.98 7.84
CA SER A 81 8.40 9.54 7.67
C SER A 81 9.10 8.97 6.42
N THR A 82 9.05 9.69 5.29
CA THR A 82 9.73 9.29 4.06
C THR A 82 11.25 9.29 4.22
N ALA A 83 11.82 10.31 4.89
CA ALA A 83 13.25 10.35 5.19
C ALA A 83 13.67 9.20 6.10
N ASN A 84 12.88 8.87 7.13
CA ASN A 84 13.12 7.73 8.02
C ASN A 84 13.07 6.39 7.25
N GLN A 85 12.16 6.24 6.29
CA GLN A 85 12.09 5.04 5.45
C GLN A 85 13.34 4.89 4.57
N ARG A 86 13.85 5.99 4.00
CA ARG A 86 15.10 6.00 3.25
C ARG A 86 16.30 5.66 4.14
N LEU A 87 16.34 6.23 5.36
CA LEU A 87 17.35 5.89 6.35
C LEU A 87 17.34 4.39 6.69
N ALA A 88 16.16 3.81 6.87
CA ALA A 88 16.03 2.36 7.15
C ALA A 88 16.60 1.50 6.01
N ALA A 89 16.39 1.90 4.74
CA ALA A 89 16.97 1.23 3.59
C ALA A 89 18.49 1.34 3.57
N LEU A 90 19.07 2.54 3.82
CA LEU A 90 20.51 2.75 3.88
C LEU A 90 21.17 2.03 5.06
N LYS A 91 20.51 1.94 6.22
CA LYS A 91 20.97 1.12 7.34
C LYS A 91 20.98 -0.37 7.01
N SER A 92 19.93 -0.87 6.35
CA SER A 92 19.89 -2.26 5.90
C SER A 92 21.02 -2.55 4.91
N PHE A 93 21.31 -1.62 4.00
CA PHE A 93 22.46 -1.69 3.11
C PHE A 93 23.78 -1.67 3.87
N ALA A 94 23.96 -0.77 4.84
CA ALA A 94 25.16 -0.72 5.69
C ALA A 94 25.37 -2.03 6.45
N SER A 95 24.30 -2.64 7.02
CA SER A 95 24.40 -3.96 7.69
C SER A 95 24.88 -5.06 6.76
N TYR A 96 24.38 -5.10 5.52
CA TYR A 96 24.84 -6.04 4.52
C TYR A 96 26.30 -5.78 4.13
N ALA A 97 26.65 -4.52 3.90
CA ALA A 97 28.00 -4.12 3.53
C ALA A 97 29.04 -4.46 4.60
N GLN A 98 28.69 -4.45 5.89
CA GLN A 98 29.57 -4.88 6.99
C GLN A 98 29.96 -6.37 6.88
N ILE A 99 29.04 -7.21 6.41
CA ILE A 99 29.30 -8.63 6.21
C ILE A 99 30.25 -8.85 5.01
N GLU A 100 30.03 -8.12 3.93
CA GLU A 100 30.80 -8.25 2.68
C GLU A 100 32.17 -7.57 2.74
N ARG A 101 32.32 -6.55 3.60
CA ARG A 101 33.49 -5.67 3.61
C ARG A 101 33.88 -5.30 5.04
N ILE A 102 34.61 -6.20 5.68
CA ILE A 102 35.10 -6.03 7.06
C ILE A 102 35.98 -4.78 7.22
N ASP A 103 36.74 -4.41 6.18
CA ASP A 103 37.63 -3.24 6.17
C ASP A 103 36.92 -1.91 6.44
N TYR A 104 35.57 -1.85 6.18
CA TYR A 104 34.76 -0.66 6.39
C TYR A 104 33.81 -0.77 7.60
N MET A 105 34.06 -1.69 8.52
CA MET A 105 33.15 -1.95 9.65
C MET A 105 32.85 -0.69 10.47
N ALA A 106 33.88 0.08 10.85
CA ALA A 106 33.70 1.28 11.69
C ALA A 106 32.81 2.35 11.04
N PRO A 107 33.09 2.87 9.83
CA PRO A 107 32.23 3.87 9.20
C PRO A 107 30.81 3.37 8.91
N LEU A 108 30.64 2.08 8.63
CA LEU A 108 29.31 1.48 8.43
C LEU A 108 28.53 1.34 9.75
N GLN A 109 29.23 1.10 10.86
CA GLN A 109 28.64 1.09 12.21
C GLN A 109 28.13 2.49 12.60
N ASP A 110 28.85 3.55 12.22
CA ASP A 110 28.42 4.93 12.43
C ASP A 110 27.12 5.26 11.68
N VAL A 111 26.93 4.70 10.47
CA VAL A 111 25.65 4.80 9.74
C VAL A 111 24.50 4.13 10.52
N GLN A 112 24.76 2.96 11.13
CA GLN A 112 23.76 2.31 11.98
C GLN A 112 23.37 3.17 13.19
N GLY A 113 24.29 3.97 13.73
CA GLY A 113 24.08 4.88 14.84
C GLY A 113 23.19 6.10 14.53
N ILE A 114 22.84 6.38 13.26
CA ILE A 114 21.97 7.50 12.91
C ILE A 114 20.56 7.24 13.47
N ARG A 115 20.05 8.14 14.30
CA ARG A 115 18.71 8.01 14.86
C ARG A 115 17.63 8.48 13.88
N SER A 116 16.54 7.73 13.78
CA SER A 116 15.34 8.18 13.09
C SER A 116 14.77 9.42 13.79
N ARG A 117 14.29 10.39 13.03
CA ARG A 117 13.63 11.56 13.61
C ARG A 117 12.24 11.17 14.12
N LYS A 118 11.83 11.80 15.22
CA LYS A 118 10.48 11.64 15.75
C LYS A 118 9.48 12.15 14.71
N THR A 119 8.51 11.31 14.36
CA THR A 119 7.37 11.71 13.53
C THR A 119 6.26 12.17 14.44
N GLU A 120 5.70 13.33 14.18
CA GLU A 120 4.41 13.67 14.78
C GLU A 120 3.39 12.65 14.29
N GLY A 121 2.70 12.00 15.21
CA GLY A 121 1.62 11.07 14.88
C GLY A 121 0.54 11.88 14.16
N LYS A 122 0.37 11.66 12.85
CA LYS A 122 -0.85 12.17 12.21
C LYS A 122 -2.02 11.45 12.85
N GLU A 123 -2.91 12.18 13.49
CA GLU A 123 -4.20 11.62 13.88
C GLU A 123 -4.85 11.04 12.61
N ILE A 124 -5.10 9.75 12.64
CA ILE A 124 -5.86 9.11 11.56
C ILE A 124 -7.31 9.55 11.78
N SER A 125 -7.76 10.53 11.02
CA SER A 125 -9.17 10.89 11.00
C SER A 125 -9.94 9.75 10.36
N PHE A 126 -10.80 9.10 11.11
CA PHE A 126 -11.73 8.10 10.58
C PHE A 126 -13.02 8.79 10.13
N LEU A 127 -13.63 8.27 9.07
CA LEU A 127 -14.98 8.65 8.71
C LEU A 127 -15.94 8.20 9.81
N ASN A 128 -16.90 9.03 10.20
CA ASN A 128 -18.00 8.58 11.05
C ASN A 128 -18.98 7.69 10.25
N ILE A 129 -19.95 7.09 10.93
CA ILE A 129 -20.88 6.13 10.33
C ILE A 129 -21.68 6.76 9.19
N ASP A 130 -22.16 8.00 9.36
CA ASP A 130 -22.95 8.69 8.35
C ASP A 130 -22.12 9.03 7.11
N GLN A 131 -20.89 9.49 7.29
CA GLN A 131 -19.94 9.75 6.21
C GLN A 131 -19.57 8.46 5.46
N MET A 132 -19.33 7.36 6.19
CA MET A 132 -19.03 6.06 5.57
C MET A 132 -20.23 5.54 4.79
N THR A 133 -21.44 5.63 5.35
CA THR A 133 -22.67 5.23 4.70
C THR A 133 -22.91 6.03 3.43
N LEU A 134 -22.72 7.35 3.49
CA LEU A 134 -22.86 8.24 2.34
C LEU A 134 -21.87 7.85 1.21
N LEU A 135 -20.63 7.59 1.56
CA LEU A 135 -19.60 7.22 0.58
C LEU A 135 -19.86 5.86 -0.06
N ILE A 136 -20.24 4.85 0.72
CA ILE A 136 -20.52 3.50 0.23
C ILE A 136 -21.77 3.52 -0.67
N ASN A 137 -22.77 4.33 -0.35
CA ASN A 137 -24.03 4.40 -1.09
C ASN A 137 -24.01 5.32 -2.32
N ARG A 138 -22.96 6.14 -2.49
CA ARG A 138 -22.88 7.07 -3.62
C ARG A 138 -22.82 6.41 -5.01
N PRO A 139 -22.15 5.24 -5.21
CA PRO A 139 -22.16 4.59 -6.51
C PRO A 139 -23.57 4.15 -6.95
N ASP A 140 -24.00 4.53 -8.16
CA ASP A 140 -25.26 4.09 -8.75
C ASP A 140 -25.20 2.61 -9.15
N VAL A 141 -25.90 1.76 -8.41
CA VAL A 141 -25.90 0.29 -8.61
C VAL A 141 -26.60 -0.15 -9.89
N ASN A 142 -27.37 0.73 -10.54
CA ASN A 142 -28.02 0.43 -11.82
C ASN A 142 -26.98 0.39 -12.95
N THR A 143 -25.86 1.06 -12.78
CA THR A 143 -24.76 1.03 -13.74
C THR A 143 -23.78 -0.11 -13.43
N ARG A 144 -23.20 -0.71 -14.48
CA ARG A 144 -22.20 -1.77 -14.34
C ARG A 144 -20.98 -1.32 -13.53
N SER A 145 -20.55 -0.08 -13.70
CA SER A 145 -19.42 0.48 -12.95
C SER A 145 -19.78 0.80 -11.51
N GLY A 146 -20.97 1.36 -11.28
CA GLY A 146 -21.41 1.72 -9.93
C GLY A 146 -21.63 0.49 -9.04
N LEU A 147 -22.27 -0.57 -9.56
CA LEU A 147 -22.40 -1.83 -8.84
C LEU A 147 -21.04 -2.41 -8.44
N ARG A 148 -20.07 -2.42 -9.37
CA ARG A 148 -18.69 -2.84 -9.07
C ARG A 148 -18.04 -1.99 -7.98
N HIS A 149 -18.19 -0.67 -8.07
CA HIS A 149 -17.59 0.26 -7.12
C HIS A 149 -18.23 0.11 -5.73
N ARG A 150 -19.55 0.00 -5.66
CA ARG A 150 -20.26 -0.25 -4.41
C ARG A 150 -19.81 -1.56 -3.77
N THR A 151 -19.73 -2.64 -4.55
CA THR A 151 -19.23 -3.94 -4.07
C THR A 151 -17.81 -3.82 -3.50
N ALA A 152 -16.92 -3.11 -4.16
CA ALA A 152 -15.54 -2.92 -3.70
C ALA A 152 -15.50 -2.11 -2.39
N LEU A 153 -16.25 -1.00 -2.27
CA LEU A 153 -16.30 -0.17 -1.07
C LEU A 153 -16.92 -0.92 0.12
N THR A 154 -18.01 -1.64 -0.13
CA THR A 154 -18.68 -2.46 0.89
C THR A 154 -17.77 -3.57 1.39
N LEU A 155 -17.04 -4.26 0.49
CA LEU A 155 -16.06 -5.28 0.89
C LEU A 155 -14.92 -4.71 1.71
N LEU A 156 -14.35 -3.56 1.33
CA LEU A 156 -13.30 -2.89 2.11
C LEU A 156 -13.75 -2.64 3.54
N TYR A 157 -14.99 -2.15 3.69
CA TYR A 157 -15.54 -1.80 4.98
C TYR A 157 -15.87 -3.04 5.82
N ASP A 158 -16.66 -3.96 5.28
CA ASP A 158 -17.20 -5.09 6.03
C ASP A 158 -16.14 -6.14 6.38
N SER A 159 -15.26 -6.47 5.43
CA SER A 159 -14.18 -7.43 5.68
C SER A 159 -12.98 -6.83 6.41
N GLY A 160 -12.82 -5.51 6.48
CA GLY A 160 -11.65 -4.84 7.00
C GLY A 160 -10.35 -5.23 6.27
N CYS A 161 -10.43 -5.67 5.03
CA CYS A 161 -9.28 -6.10 4.25
C CYS A 161 -8.38 -4.90 3.87
N ARG A 162 -7.10 -5.18 3.61
CA ARG A 162 -6.22 -4.17 3.01
C ARG A 162 -6.59 -3.96 1.55
N VAL A 163 -6.34 -2.76 1.01
CA VAL A 163 -6.62 -2.46 -0.40
C VAL A 163 -5.95 -3.45 -1.36
N GLN A 164 -4.74 -3.92 -1.04
CA GLN A 164 -4.07 -4.95 -1.85
C GLN A 164 -4.80 -6.30 -1.76
N GLU A 165 -5.25 -6.68 -0.56
CA GLU A 165 -6.02 -7.91 -0.36
C GLU A 165 -7.33 -7.85 -1.15
N LEU A 166 -8.05 -6.70 -1.16
CA LEU A 166 -9.24 -6.50 -2.00
C LEU A 166 -8.92 -6.72 -3.49
N CYS A 167 -7.83 -6.11 -3.98
CA CYS A 167 -7.43 -6.25 -5.38
C CYS A 167 -7.08 -7.71 -5.74
N ASP A 168 -6.61 -8.49 -4.78
CA ASP A 168 -6.15 -9.86 -4.97
C ASP A 168 -7.26 -10.91 -4.85
N ILE A 169 -8.46 -10.54 -4.34
CA ILE A 169 -9.60 -11.46 -4.23
C ILE A 169 -9.95 -12.01 -5.62
N ARG A 170 -10.09 -13.32 -5.70
CA ARG A 170 -10.61 -14.03 -6.86
C ARG A 170 -12.07 -14.38 -6.65
N ILE A 171 -12.79 -14.69 -7.71
CA ILE A 171 -14.21 -15.08 -7.64
C ILE A 171 -14.36 -16.33 -6.77
N GLY A 172 -13.45 -17.32 -6.88
CA GLY A 172 -13.44 -18.53 -6.06
C GLY A 172 -13.12 -18.33 -4.58
N ASP A 173 -12.66 -17.14 -4.18
CA ASP A 173 -12.39 -16.80 -2.78
C ASP A 173 -13.66 -16.33 -2.03
N VAL A 174 -14.79 -16.20 -2.75
CA VAL A 174 -16.04 -15.66 -2.21
C VAL A 174 -17.07 -16.78 -2.08
N ASN A 175 -17.62 -16.92 -0.88
CA ASN A 175 -18.80 -17.74 -0.61
C ASN A 175 -19.98 -16.81 -0.32
N THR A 176 -21.06 -16.92 -1.11
CA THR A 176 -22.29 -16.11 -0.97
C THR A 176 -23.49 -16.95 -0.46
N GLY A 177 -23.24 -18.10 0.19
CA GLY A 177 -24.27 -18.93 0.81
C GLY A 177 -24.86 -18.31 2.09
N SER A 178 -25.51 -19.16 2.90
CA SER A 178 -26.19 -18.74 4.15
C SER A 178 -25.27 -18.10 5.20
N SER A 179 -23.98 -18.38 5.14
CA SER A 179 -22.96 -17.75 5.98
C SER A 179 -21.85 -17.20 5.06
N PRO A 180 -22.03 -15.99 4.51
CA PRO A 180 -21.13 -15.50 3.48
C PRO A 180 -19.75 -15.19 4.04
N THR A 181 -18.73 -15.57 3.27
CA THR A 181 -17.32 -15.42 3.67
C THR A 181 -16.46 -15.00 2.49
N VAL A 182 -15.33 -14.37 2.81
CA VAL A 182 -14.28 -14.04 1.84
C VAL A 182 -12.95 -14.54 2.35
N LYS A 183 -12.22 -15.28 1.50
CA LYS A 183 -10.85 -15.70 1.74
C LYS A 183 -9.90 -14.61 1.29
N LEU A 184 -9.07 -14.10 2.20
CA LEU A 184 -8.13 -13.02 1.98
C LEU A 184 -6.69 -13.54 2.00
N HIS A 185 -5.90 -13.11 1.03
CA HIS A 185 -4.48 -13.41 0.93
C HIS A 185 -3.66 -12.27 1.52
N GLY A 186 -3.04 -12.49 2.69
CA GLY A 186 -2.28 -11.49 3.44
C GLY A 186 -0.78 -11.55 3.19
N LYS A 187 -0.04 -10.72 3.94
CA LYS A 187 1.43 -10.65 3.90
C LYS A 187 2.05 -12.00 4.32
N GLY A 188 3.06 -12.46 3.59
CA GLY A 188 3.80 -13.70 3.88
C GLY A 188 3.04 -14.95 3.47
N ASP A 189 2.25 -14.87 2.41
CA ASP A 189 1.47 -15.98 1.83
C ASP A 189 0.47 -16.62 2.82
N LYS A 190 0.00 -15.82 3.79
CA LYS A 190 -0.97 -16.27 4.79
C LYS A 190 -2.38 -15.98 4.33
N TYR A 191 -3.23 -17.00 4.40
CA TYR A 191 -4.65 -16.89 4.10
C TYR A 191 -5.46 -16.75 5.39
N ARG A 192 -6.51 -15.94 5.36
CA ARG A 192 -7.54 -15.90 6.39
C ARG A 192 -8.92 -15.81 5.75
N THR A 193 -9.89 -16.47 6.34
CA THR A 193 -11.29 -16.36 5.96
C THR A 193 -11.98 -15.40 6.91
N VAL A 194 -12.70 -14.44 6.34
CA VAL A 194 -13.46 -13.42 7.08
C VAL A 194 -14.92 -13.64 6.80
N VAL A 195 -15.73 -13.70 7.85
CA VAL A 195 -17.19 -13.68 7.75
C VAL A 195 -17.61 -12.26 7.40
N ILE A 196 -18.42 -12.13 6.38
CA ILE A 196 -19.03 -10.87 5.95
C ILE A 196 -20.52 -10.93 6.22
N SER A 197 -21.18 -9.77 6.18
CA SER A 197 -22.60 -9.69 6.44
C SER A 197 -23.44 -10.26 5.31
N GLU A 198 -24.67 -10.66 5.60
CA GLU A 198 -25.64 -11.16 4.62
C GLU A 198 -25.89 -10.13 3.51
N GLY A 199 -26.00 -8.82 3.85
CA GLY A 199 -26.16 -7.75 2.88
C GLY A 199 -24.97 -7.65 1.91
N THR A 200 -23.74 -7.77 2.40
CA THR A 200 -22.54 -7.83 1.56
C THR A 200 -22.52 -9.10 0.70
N GLY A 201 -22.94 -10.24 1.26
CA GLY A 201 -23.11 -11.48 0.53
C GLY A 201 -24.13 -11.37 -0.60
N GLY A 202 -25.28 -10.75 -0.35
CA GLY A 202 -26.30 -10.46 -1.35
C GLY A 202 -25.79 -9.56 -2.48
N LEU A 203 -25.11 -8.46 -2.13
CA LEU A 203 -24.50 -7.55 -3.09
C LEU A 203 -23.44 -8.25 -3.96
N LEU A 204 -22.62 -9.11 -3.38
CA LEU A 204 -21.65 -9.91 -4.11
C LEU A 204 -22.30 -10.89 -5.07
N LYS A 205 -23.36 -11.58 -4.64
CA LYS A 205 -24.14 -12.50 -5.47
C LYS A 205 -24.74 -11.76 -6.68
N GLU A 206 -25.33 -10.60 -6.44
CA GLU A 206 -25.87 -9.75 -7.50
C GLU A 206 -24.77 -9.27 -8.47
N TYR A 207 -23.65 -8.77 -7.94
CA TYR A 207 -22.51 -8.33 -8.75
C TYR A 207 -21.97 -9.45 -9.64
N ILE A 208 -21.72 -10.65 -9.08
CA ILE A 208 -21.20 -11.81 -9.81
C ILE A 208 -22.18 -12.23 -10.90
N SER A 209 -23.48 -12.27 -10.59
CA SER A 209 -24.54 -12.65 -11.54
C SER A 209 -24.63 -11.63 -12.69
N ARG A 210 -24.76 -10.33 -12.38
CA ARG A 210 -24.90 -9.27 -13.41
C ARG A 210 -23.66 -9.15 -14.30
N GLN A 211 -22.44 -9.44 -13.76
CA GLN A 211 -21.22 -9.45 -14.56
C GLN A 211 -21.03 -10.76 -15.34
N ARG A 212 -21.82 -11.81 -15.08
CA ARG A 212 -21.73 -13.15 -15.67
C ARG A 212 -20.35 -13.80 -15.47
N ILE A 213 -19.75 -13.60 -14.30
CA ILE A 213 -18.39 -14.05 -13.97
C ILE A 213 -18.36 -15.24 -13.02
N GLY A 214 -19.49 -15.79 -12.59
CA GLY A 214 -19.57 -16.84 -11.57
C GLY A 214 -18.81 -18.14 -11.90
N SER A 215 -18.63 -18.48 -13.19
CA SER A 215 -17.84 -19.61 -13.63
C SER A 215 -16.32 -19.39 -13.66
N LEU A 216 -15.87 -18.14 -13.51
CA LEU A 216 -14.49 -17.72 -13.70
C LEU A 216 -13.72 -17.70 -12.37
N GLN A 217 -13.68 -18.84 -11.66
CA GLN A 217 -13.19 -18.96 -10.27
C GLN A 217 -11.80 -18.34 -10.04
N ASN A 218 -10.89 -18.48 -10.98
CA ASN A 218 -9.51 -17.99 -10.88
C ASN A 218 -9.34 -16.51 -11.33
N GLN A 219 -10.40 -15.87 -11.83
CA GLN A 219 -10.34 -14.49 -12.27
C GLN A 219 -10.46 -13.51 -11.10
N PRO A 220 -9.89 -12.29 -11.21
CA PRO A 220 -10.05 -11.26 -10.20
C PRO A 220 -11.55 -10.92 -10.00
N LEU A 221 -11.98 -10.80 -8.75
CA LEU A 221 -13.34 -10.40 -8.42
C LEU A 221 -13.61 -8.96 -8.86
N ILE A 222 -12.71 -8.04 -8.53
CA ILE A 222 -12.86 -6.62 -8.88
C ILE A 222 -11.91 -6.28 -10.03
N VAL A 223 -12.50 -5.96 -11.17
CA VAL A 223 -11.75 -5.63 -12.40
C VAL A 223 -11.90 -4.15 -12.76
N ASN A 224 -10.93 -3.62 -13.48
CA ASN A 224 -10.98 -2.27 -14.03
C ASN A 224 -11.86 -2.22 -15.31
N ARG A 225 -11.88 -1.05 -15.98
CA ARG A 225 -12.67 -0.85 -17.22
C ARG A 225 -12.21 -1.75 -18.37
N THR A 226 -10.96 -2.19 -18.37
CA THR A 226 -10.41 -3.07 -19.43
C THR A 226 -10.51 -4.56 -19.10
N GLY A 227 -11.22 -4.94 -18.01
CA GLY A 227 -11.35 -6.33 -17.57
C GLY A 227 -10.13 -6.89 -16.82
N ARG A 228 -9.09 -6.08 -16.59
CA ARG A 228 -7.92 -6.48 -15.82
C ARG A 228 -8.15 -6.23 -14.33
N LYS A 229 -7.40 -6.94 -13.49
CA LYS A 229 -7.39 -6.75 -12.03
C LYS A 229 -7.29 -5.27 -11.67
N MET A 230 -8.14 -4.81 -10.73
CA MET A 230 -8.07 -3.45 -10.19
C MET A 230 -6.76 -3.24 -9.45
N SER A 231 -6.13 -2.08 -9.64
CA SER A 231 -4.94 -1.67 -8.89
C SER A 231 -5.32 -0.90 -7.63
N ARG A 232 -4.38 -0.77 -6.69
CA ARG A 232 -4.56 0.07 -5.49
C ARG A 232 -4.87 1.52 -5.86
N ASP A 233 -4.16 2.06 -6.85
CA ASP A 233 -4.38 3.42 -7.35
C ASP A 233 -5.77 3.53 -8.01
N GLY A 234 -6.23 2.47 -8.69
CA GLY A 234 -7.57 2.40 -9.25
C GLY A 234 -8.66 2.43 -8.16
N VAL A 235 -8.45 1.77 -7.03
CA VAL A 235 -9.36 1.83 -5.87
C VAL A 235 -9.33 3.22 -5.24
N GLN A 236 -8.14 3.83 -5.05
CA GLN A 236 -8.04 5.19 -4.51
C GLN A 236 -8.71 6.20 -5.45
N TYR A 237 -8.48 6.12 -6.76
CA TYR A 237 -9.13 6.98 -7.75
C TYR A 237 -10.67 6.87 -7.69
N MET A 238 -11.19 5.66 -7.48
CA MET A 238 -12.62 5.42 -7.30
C MET A 238 -13.16 6.13 -6.05
N ILE A 239 -12.45 6.04 -4.92
CA ILE A 239 -12.81 6.73 -3.67
C ILE A 239 -12.80 8.25 -3.91
N ASP A 240 -11.72 8.78 -4.48
CA ASP A 240 -11.56 10.22 -4.73
C ASP A 240 -12.66 10.76 -5.67
N LYS A 241 -13.11 9.95 -6.63
CA LYS A 241 -14.24 10.30 -7.49
C LYS A 241 -15.49 10.57 -6.65
N TYR A 242 -15.88 9.61 -5.79
CA TYR A 242 -17.11 9.74 -5.00
C TYR A 242 -16.99 10.77 -3.88
N VAL A 243 -15.82 10.96 -3.30
CA VAL A 243 -15.53 12.06 -2.38
C VAL A 243 -15.80 13.42 -3.06
N ARG A 244 -15.30 13.63 -4.27
CA ARG A 244 -15.55 14.86 -5.03
C ARG A 244 -17.04 15.06 -5.33
N GLU A 245 -17.76 14.01 -5.74
CA GLU A 245 -19.20 14.08 -6.00
C GLU A 245 -19.99 14.45 -4.73
N ILE A 246 -19.64 13.85 -3.58
CA ILE A 246 -20.29 14.17 -2.29
C ILE A 246 -20.02 15.62 -1.90
N ARG A 247 -18.78 16.11 -2.07
CA ARG A 247 -18.38 17.46 -1.69
C ARG A 247 -19.03 18.57 -2.51
N VAL A 248 -19.57 18.27 -3.67
CA VAL A 248 -20.40 19.22 -4.44
C VAL A 248 -21.65 19.58 -3.63
N GLU A 249 -22.27 18.60 -2.97
CA GLU A 249 -23.51 18.74 -2.19
C GLU A 249 -23.24 19.03 -0.71
N ASN A 250 -22.12 18.50 -0.16
CA ASN A 250 -21.73 18.59 1.24
C ASN A 250 -20.25 18.97 1.39
N LYS A 251 -19.96 20.26 1.45
CA LYS A 251 -18.59 20.78 1.61
C LYS A 251 -17.92 20.40 2.95
N ALA A 252 -18.69 20.02 3.97
CA ALA A 252 -18.18 19.55 5.26
C ALA A 252 -17.64 18.11 5.20
N PHE A 253 -17.90 17.37 4.11
CA PHE A 253 -17.35 16.04 3.92
C PHE A 253 -15.81 16.12 3.76
N PRO A 254 -15.02 15.18 4.35
CA PRO A 254 -13.56 15.17 4.26
C PRO A 254 -13.08 15.29 2.81
N GLU A 255 -12.05 16.13 2.59
CA GLU A 255 -11.47 16.34 1.27
C GLU A 255 -10.66 15.13 0.77
N HIS A 256 -9.98 14.48 1.69
CA HIS A 256 -9.14 13.32 1.39
C HIS A 256 -9.59 12.13 2.22
N VAL A 257 -10.00 11.07 1.52
CA VAL A 257 -10.35 9.78 2.12
C VAL A 257 -9.44 8.71 1.54
N HIS A 258 -8.70 8.04 2.41
CA HIS A 258 -7.78 6.98 2.00
C HIS A 258 -8.36 5.59 2.27
N CYS A 259 -7.96 4.61 1.45
CA CYS A 259 -8.43 3.23 1.58
C CYS A 259 -8.28 2.65 3.00
N HIS A 260 -7.26 3.06 3.76
CA HIS A 260 -7.03 2.53 5.11
C HIS A 260 -8.05 3.03 6.14
N GLN A 261 -8.77 4.12 5.87
CA GLN A 261 -9.82 4.66 6.75
C GLN A 261 -11.08 3.77 6.77
N PHE A 262 -11.26 2.90 5.77
CA PHE A 262 -12.29 1.85 5.77
C PHE A 262 -12.01 0.77 6.81
N ARG A 263 -10.80 0.72 7.33
CA ARG A 263 -10.30 -0.27 8.26
C ARG A 263 -10.23 0.27 9.68
N ASN A 264 -11.36 0.61 10.27
CA ASN A 264 -11.40 1.10 11.64
C ASN A 264 -11.39 -0.07 12.64
N PRO A 265 -10.35 -0.22 13.50
CA PRO A 265 -10.30 -1.27 14.52
C PRO A 265 -11.36 -1.12 15.60
N ASN A 266 -11.96 0.07 15.76
CA ASN A 266 -12.99 0.36 16.75
C ASN A 266 -14.42 0.12 16.26
N PHE A 267 -14.61 -0.28 14.99
CA PHE A 267 -15.93 -0.68 14.51
C PHE A 267 -16.26 -2.10 14.99
N ASN A 268 -16.98 -2.18 16.10
CA ASN A 268 -17.61 -3.41 16.55
C ASN A 268 -18.64 -3.89 15.52
N LYS A 269 -18.83 -5.22 15.41
CA LYS A 269 -19.85 -5.88 14.56
C LYS A 269 -21.27 -5.28 14.68
N ILE A 270 -21.59 -4.64 15.82
CA ILE A 270 -22.86 -3.96 16.08
C ILE A 270 -23.04 -2.72 15.18
N GLN A 271 -21.97 -2.01 14.84
CA GLN A 271 -22.05 -0.81 13.98
C GLN A 271 -22.14 -1.17 12.50
N THR A 272 -21.60 -2.33 12.09
CA THR A 272 -21.83 -2.91 10.77
C THR A 272 -23.32 -3.21 10.57
N PHE A 273 -23.99 -3.71 11.61
CA PHE A 273 -25.44 -3.96 11.60
C PHE A 273 -26.29 -2.68 11.47
N ALA A 274 -25.89 -1.56 12.07
CA ALA A 274 -26.59 -0.27 11.97
C ALA A 274 -26.50 0.33 10.54
N ILE A 275 -25.37 0.18 9.87
CA ILE A 275 -25.22 0.56 8.46
C ILE A 275 -26.09 -0.35 7.58
N GLN A 276 -26.20 -1.64 7.90
CA GLN A 276 -27.02 -2.60 7.18
C GLN A 276 -28.51 -2.35 7.31
N LEU A 277 -29.02 -2.00 8.50
CA LEU A 277 -30.43 -1.63 8.67
C LEU A 277 -30.81 -0.41 7.82
N ARG A 278 -29.91 0.58 7.68
CA ARG A 278 -30.10 1.70 6.73
C ARG A 278 -29.95 1.29 5.26
N PHE A 279 -29.25 0.17 4.97
CA PHE A 279 -29.20 -0.41 3.63
C PHE A 279 -30.56 -0.95 3.19
N TYR A 280 -31.28 -1.67 4.07
CA TYR A 280 -32.58 -2.26 3.74
C TYR A 280 -33.69 -1.21 3.59
N GLN A 281 -33.65 -0.12 4.34
CA GLN A 281 -34.65 0.96 4.25
C GLN A 281 -34.63 1.70 2.91
N ASN A 282 -33.54 1.65 2.15
CA ASN A 282 -33.42 2.27 0.81
C ASN A 282 -33.73 1.32 -0.35
N PHE A 283 -34.08 0.06 -0.07
CA PHE A 283 -34.54 -0.92 -1.09
C PHE A 283 -36.03 -1.19 -1.11
N GLU A 284 -36.78 -0.63 -0.15
CA GLU A 284 -38.24 -0.78 -0.07
C GLU A 284 -39.03 0.44 -0.60
N CYS A 285 -38.40 1.34 -1.37
CA CYS A 285 -39.08 2.42 -2.08
C CYS A 285 -38.94 2.29 -3.58
#